data_6d18d7de341ebe4cd2fa0e4d02bded21
#
_entry.id   6d18d7de341ebe4cd2fa0e4d02bded21
#
_cell.length_a   1.000
_cell.length_b   1.000
_cell.length_c   1.000
_cell.angle_alpha   90.00
_cell.angle_beta   90.00
_cell.angle_gamma   90.00
#
_symmetry.space_group_name_H-M   'P 1'
#
loop_
_entity.id
_entity.type
_entity.pdbx_description
1 polymer ?
#
loop_
_entity_poly.entity_id
_entity_poly.type
_entity_poly.pdbx_seq_one_letter_code
_entity_poly.pdbx_strand_id
1 'polypeptide(L)' 'KIVKPNKLLEETIKIAQSLCKGPTLAYGKIKELSLNSFHSSLESQLEMEARFFTESLKSKDFEIGVDSFTKKEKPDFKGH' A
#
# COMPACT_ATOMS: atom_id res chain seq x y z
N LYS A 1 -11.40 13.35 -0.59
CA LYS A 1 -12.65 13.44 -1.37
C LYS A 1 -13.79 13.94 -0.50
N ILE A 2 -14.57 14.87 -0.99
CA ILE A 2 -15.71 15.44 -0.29
C ILE A 2 -16.98 14.91 -0.95
N VAL A 3 -17.89 14.39 -0.14
CA VAL A 3 -19.17 13.84 -0.61
C VAL A 3 -20.32 14.36 0.24
N LYS A 4 -21.54 14.25 -0.26
CA LYS A 4 -22.75 14.59 0.52
C LYS A 4 -22.91 13.62 1.69
N PRO A 5 -23.43 14.05 2.87
CA PRO A 5 -23.56 13.19 4.05
C PRO A 5 -24.30 11.86 3.79
N ASN A 6 -25.34 11.87 2.96
CA ASN A 6 -26.12 10.67 2.64
C ASN A 6 -25.38 9.70 1.72
N LYS A 7 -24.23 10.08 1.17
CA LYS A 7 -23.37 9.23 0.33
C LYS A 7 -22.08 8.80 1.00
N LEU A 8 -21.83 9.28 2.22
CA LEU A 8 -20.56 9.06 2.91
C LEU A 8 -20.24 7.58 3.10
N LEU A 9 -21.17 6.80 3.62
CA LEU A 9 -20.95 5.37 3.87
C LEU A 9 -20.70 4.60 2.58
N GLU A 10 -21.54 4.82 1.56
CA GLU A 10 -21.41 4.17 0.25
C GLU A 10 -20.05 4.46 -0.39
N GLU A 11 -19.63 5.71 -0.43
CA GLU A 11 -18.35 6.12 -1.02
C GLU A 11 -17.16 5.60 -0.22
N THR A 12 -17.26 5.57 1.11
CA THR A 12 -16.23 5.01 1.98
C THR A 12 -16.03 3.53 1.73
N ILE A 13 -17.11 2.77 1.60
CA ILE A 13 -17.06 1.33 1.30
C ILE A 13 -16.41 1.08 -0.05
N LYS A 14 -16.73 1.88 -1.08
CA LYS A 14 -16.11 1.75 -2.40
C LYS A 14 -14.59 1.93 -2.32
N ILE A 15 -14.11 2.94 -1.60
CA ILE A 15 -12.69 3.19 -1.40
C ILE A 15 -12.04 2.03 -0.65
N ALA A 16 -12.66 1.57 0.44
CA ALA A 16 -12.15 0.45 1.22
C ALA A 16 -12.04 -0.84 0.38
N GLN A 17 -13.05 -1.14 -0.43
CA GLN A 17 -13.02 -2.30 -1.32
C GLN A 17 -11.92 -2.19 -2.37
N SER A 18 -11.70 -1.00 -2.91
CA SER A 18 -10.60 -0.75 -3.85
C SER A 18 -9.24 -0.99 -3.19
N LEU A 19 -9.04 -0.50 -1.97
CA LEU A 19 -7.80 -0.71 -1.21
C LEU A 19 -7.58 -2.18 -0.87
N CYS A 20 -8.64 -2.92 -0.54
CA CYS A 20 -8.53 -4.35 -0.24
C CYS A 20 -8.02 -5.19 -1.42
N LYS A 21 -8.22 -4.72 -2.64
CA LYS A 21 -7.72 -5.38 -3.85
C LYS A 21 -6.26 -5.07 -4.17
N GLY A 22 -5.68 -4.11 -3.47
CA GLY A 22 -4.30 -3.69 -3.67
C GLY A 22 -3.30 -4.49 -2.84
N PRO A 23 -2.01 -4.17 -2.96
CA PRO A 23 -0.95 -4.82 -2.19
C PRO A 23 -0.96 -4.34 -0.74
N THR A 24 -1.82 -4.89 0.09
CA THR A 24 -2.09 -4.42 1.45
C THR A 24 -0.86 -4.50 2.38
N LEU A 25 0.07 -5.42 2.12
CA LEU A 25 1.36 -5.45 2.83
C LEU A 25 2.13 -4.14 2.61
N ALA A 26 2.24 -3.71 1.36
CA ALA A 26 2.90 -2.44 1.02
C ALA A 26 2.17 -1.24 1.61
N TYR A 27 0.85 -1.23 1.59
CA TYR A 27 0.05 -0.16 2.19
C TYR A 27 0.30 -0.04 3.69
N GLY A 28 0.44 -1.16 4.41
CA GLY A 28 0.80 -1.17 5.82
C GLY A 28 2.15 -0.51 6.07
N LYS A 29 3.14 -0.81 5.24
CA LYS A 29 4.48 -0.21 5.33
C LYS A 29 4.47 1.29 5.02
N ILE A 30 3.72 1.72 4.02
CA ILE A 30 3.56 3.15 3.69
C ILE A 30 2.93 3.88 4.87
N LYS A 31 1.91 3.32 5.48
CA LYS A 31 1.25 3.90 6.66
C LYS A 31 2.23 4.05 7.82
N GLU A 32 3.01 3.03 8.11
CA GLU A 32 4.01 3.04 9.16
C GLU A 32 5.08 4.09 8.90
N LEU A 33 5.62 4.15 7.69
CA LEU A 33 6.59 5.19 7.29
C LEU A 33 6.02 6.59 7.46
N SER A 34 4.79 6.81 7.01
CA SER A 34 4.13 8.12 7.11
C SER A 34 3.95 8.56 8.55
N LEU A 35 3.52 7.65 9.44
CA LEU A 35 3.34 7.96 10.86
C LEU A 35 4.68 8.25 11.55
N ASN A 36 5.73 7.50 11.24
CA ASN A 36 7.05 7.69 11.83
C ASN A 36 7.76 8.94 11.30
N SER A 37 7.41 9.43 10.12
CA SER A 37 8.06 10.59 9.52
C SER A 37 7.99 11.86 10.37
N PHE A 38 6.97 11.98 11.23
CA PHE A 38 6.81 13.13 12.12
C PHE A 38 7.77 13.13 13.31
N HIS A 39 8.39 12.01 13.62
CA HIS A 39 9.22 11.81 14.81
C HIS A 39 10.64 11.35 14.49
N SER A 40 10.89 10.93 13.26
CA SER A 40 12.18 10.39 12.84
C SER A 40 13.09 11.48 12.30
N SER A 41 14.41 11.30 12.50
CA SER A 41 15.40 12.04 11.73
C SER A 41 15.33 11.61 10.27
N LEU A 42 15.88 12.43 9.36
CA LEU A 42 15.99 12.08 7.95
C LEU A 42 16.73 10.77 7.75
N GLU A 43 17.85 10.58 8.47
CA GLU A 43 18.68 9.38 8.38
C GLU A 43 17.91 8.13 8.79
N SER A 44 17.21 8.18 9.93
CA SER A 44 16.40 7.05 10.41
C SER A 44 15.23 6.75 9.47
N GLN A 45 14.61 7.77 8.90
CA GLN A 45 13.51 7.61 7.94
C GLN A 45 14.00 6.92 6.67
N LEU A 46 15.13 7.35 6.11
CA LEU A 46 15.71 6.75 4.91
C LEU A 46 16.12 5.29 5.14
N GLU A 47 16.66 4.98 6.32
CA GLU A 47 17.01 3.59 6.69
C GLU A 47 15.76 2.72 6.78
N MET A 48 14.69 3.22 7.37
CA MET A 48 13.40 2.51 7.47
C MET A 48 12.80 2.28 6.08
N GLU A 49 12.84 3.27 5.20
CA GLU A 49 12.37 3.12 3.80
C GLU A 49 13.16 2.03 3.06
N ALA A 50 14.48 2.02 3.19
CA ALA A 50 15.34 1.02 2.55
C ALA A 50 15.00 -0.39 3.07
N ARG A 51 14.80 -0.54 4.37
CA ARG A 51 14.43 -1.82 4.98
C ARG A 51 13.06 -2.30 4.49
N PHE A 52 12.06 -1.43 4.53
CA PHE A 52 10.70 -1.77 4.10
C PHE A 52 10.62 -2.06 2.60
N PHE A 53 11.39 -1.35 1.79
CA PHE A 53 11.51 -1.65 0.37
C PHE A 53 12.09 -3.05 0.15
N THR A 54 13.20 -3.37 0.84
CA THR A 54 13.83 -4.69 0.75
C THR A 54 12.88 -5.81 1.17
N GLU A 55 12.13 -5.61 2.25
CA GLU A 55 11.13 -6.58 2.69
C GLU A 55 10.01 -6.74 1.65
N SER A 56 9.57 -5.65 1.05
CA SER A 56 8.53 -5.69 0.01
C SER A 56 8.97 -6.44 -1.24
N LEU A 57 10.25 -6.32 -1.62
CA LEU A 57 10.81 -7.07 -2.76
C LEU A 57 10.73 -8.59 -2.56
N LYS A 58 10.71 -9.05 -1.31
CA LYS A 58 10.62 -10.48 -0.97
C LYS A 58 9.18 -10.97 -0.86
N SER A 59 8.21 -10.08 -0.99
CA SER A 59 6.80 -10.44 -0.84
C SER A 59 6.25 -11.14 -2.08
N LYS A 60 5.24 -11.97 -1.88
CA LYS A 60 4.47 -12.58 -2.97
C LYS A 60 3.78 -11.53 -3.82
N ASP A 61 3.29 -10.47 -3.18
CA ASP A 61 2.63 -9.36 -3.89
C ASP A 61 3.57 -8.64 -4.85
N PHE A 62 4.86 -8.51 -4.51
CA PHE A 62 5.84 -7.95 -5.43
C PHE A 62 5.98 -8.83 -6.69
N GLU A 63 6.13 -10.13 -6.50
CA GLU A 63 6.20 -11.10 -7.60
C GLU A 63 4.96 -11.01 -8.49
N ILE A 64 3.78 -10.99 -7.87
CA ILE A 64 2.50 -10.85 -8.58
C ILE A 64 2.45 -9.54 -9.37
N GLY A 65 2.87 -8.43 -8.75
CA GLY A 65 2.87 -7.11 -9.38
C GLY A 65 3.77 -7.04 -10.60
N VAL A 66 5.00 -7.55 -10.50
CA VAL A 66 5.96 -7.58 -11.61
C VAL A 66 5.45 -8.48 -12.74
N ASP A 67 4.99 -9.67 -12.41
CA ASP A 67 4.49 -10.63 -13.39
C ASP A 67 3.26 -10.09 -14.14
N SER A 68 2.32 -9.52 -13.42
CA SER A 68 1.12 -8.91 -13.99
C SER A 68 1.44 -7.72 -14.89
N PHE A 69 2.39 -6.88 -14.48
CA PHE A 69 2.86 -5.74 -15.29
C PHE A 69 3.47 -6.22 -16.60
N THR A 70 4.31 -7.24 -16.55
CA THR A 70 4.98 -7.82 -17.73
C THR A 70 3.96 -8.42 -18.69
N LYS A 71 2.94 -9.10 -18.18
CA LYS A 71 1.88 -9.72 -18.98
C LYS A 71 0.75 -8.77 -19.36
N LYS A 72 0.78 -7.52 -18.87
CA LYS A 72 -0.28 -6.52 -19.06
C LYS A 72 -1.63 -7.01 -18.53
N GLU A 73 -1.61 -7.71 -17.43
CA GLU A 73 -2.79 -8.22 -16.73
C GLU A 73 -3.05 -7.42 -15.46
N LYS A 74 -4.28 -7.51 -14.94
CA LYS A 74 -4.62 -6.93 -13.65
C LYS A 74 -4.08 -7.84 -12.54
N PRO A 75 -3.29 -7.31 -11.58
CA PRO A 75 -2.76 -8.14 -10.50
C PRO A 75 -3.85 -8.57 -9.51
N ASP A 76 -3.70 -9.77 -8.97
CA ASP A 76 -4.52 -10.31 -7.90
C ASP A 76 -3.66 -10.48 -6.66
N PHE A 77 -3.49 -9.40 -5.90
CA PHE A 77 -2.64 -9.36 -4.73
C PHE A 77 -3.20 -10.20 -3.58
N LYS A 78 -2.31 -10.79 -2.79
CA LYS A 78 -2.65 -11.71 -1.70
C LYS A 78 -2.43 -11.12 -0.30
N GLY A 79 -1.76 -9.95 -0.20
CA GLY A 79 -1.49 -9.30 1.07
C GLY A 79 -0.26 -9.85 1.81
N HIS A 80 0.61 -10.54 1.12
CA HIS A 80 1.85 -11.07 1.72
C HIS A 80 2.96 -11.27 0.70
#